data_a6afd820ef58ff37ca6c7ff249ef9765
#
_entry.id   a6afd820ef58ff37ca6c7ff249ef9765
#
_cell.length_a   1.000
_cell.length_b   1.000
_cell.length_c   1.000
_cell.angle_alpha   90.00
_cell.angle_beta   90.00
_cell.angle_gamma   90.00
#
_symmetry.space_group_name_H-M   'P 1'
#
loop_
_entity.id
_entity.type
_entity.pdbx_description
1 polymer ?
#
loop_
_entity_poly.entity_id
_entity_poly.type
_entity_poly.pdbx_seq_one_letter_code
_entity_poly.pdbx_strand_id
1 'polypeptide(L)'
;GQPPAFANDLGSGAHIAWSDDHKCSDQNNNGKFTICYTHILTGLVDISLGETETYYHTIQPSGQTTFNMSISNPTPGPPDLVSDTYFISMEGVPNNWSSTLFFATNHTPIFPSTPIFLQGGESEPIYMRIRSPTIYQAEQDELATIVLSAISDKDPAIRDEQITLVLMDVVHGIQLDTSHYQADVEQGQNAVFSISITNTGNVYDTFAFYDPTTLEGQTEWALPFGWGISFPLSLSLDPSQSVTRNLQGKCPNLSRTRDLRHIPQRMVNRGTGPFCG
;
A
#
# COMPACT_ATOMS: atom_id res chain seq x y z
N GLY A 1 -31.03 -47.59 27.17
CA GLY A 1 -30.14 -46.45 27.45
C GLY A 1 -30.82 -45.16 27.09
N GLN A 2 -30.61 -44.09 27.84
CA GLN A 2 -31.09 -42.75 27.45
C GLN A 2 -30.20 -42.22 26.29
N PRO A 3 -30.78 -41.44 25.36
CA PRO A 3 -30.00 -40.86 24.32
C PRO A 3 -28.92 -39.89 24.89
N PRO A 4 -27.73 -39.79 24.25
CA PRO A 4 -26.70 -38.91 24.72
C PRO A 4 -27.16 -37.43 24.75
N ALA A 5 -26.81 -36.70 25.80
CA ALA A 5 -27.04 -35.27 25.92
C ALA A 5 -25.84 -34.52 25.35
N PHE A 6 -26.08 -33.59 24.45
CA PHE A 6 -25.08 -32.70 23.92
C PHE A 6 -25.08 -31.40 24.72
N ALA A 7 -23.93 -31.04 25.25
CA ALA A 7 -23.69 -29.69 25.78
C ALA A 7 -22.61 -29.01 24.91
N ASN A 8 -22.98 -27.87 24.38
CA ASN A 8 -22.00 -27.04 23.64
C ASN A 8 -21.39 -26.06 24.64
N ASP A 9 -20.08 -26.12 24.83
CA ASP A 9 -19.34 -25.14 25.59
C ASP A 9 -18.79 -24.09 24.65
N LEU A 10 -18.96 -22.81 24.99
CA LEU A 10 -18.49 -21.70 24.18
C LEU A 10 -16.95 -21.69 24.11
N GLY A 11 -16.39 -22.28 23.06
CA GLY A 11 -14.97 -22.17 22.70
C GLY A 11 -14.10 -23.39 22.91
N SER A 12 -14.58 -24.52 23.40
CA SER A 12 -13.73 -25.69 23.69
C SER A 12 -14.19 -27.03 23.12
N GLY A 13 -15.13 -27.05 22.18
CA GLY A 13 -15.60 -28.26 21.52
C GLY A 13 -16.91 -28.83 22.07
N ALA A 14 -17.39 -29.95 21.50
CA ALA A 14 -18.61 -30.59 21.88
C ALA A 14 -18.40 -31.58 23.05
N HIS A 15 -19.17 -31.45 24.10
CA HIS A 15 -19.20 -32.42 25.17
C HIS A 15 -20.32 -33.42 24.91
N ILE A 16 -20.01 -34.71 24.88
CA ILE A 16 -20.99 -35.78 24.77
C ILE A 16 -21.01 -36.51 26.10
N ALA A 17 -22.14 -36.43 26.79
CA ALA A 17 -22.35 -37.19 28.01
C ALA A 17 -23.41 -38.25 27.76
N TRP A 18 -23.16 -39.50 28.15
CA TRP A 18 -24.15 -40.55 28.18
C TRP A 18 -24.10 -41.29 29.51
N SER A 19 -25.19 -41.79 29.94
CA SER A 19 -25.25 -42.70 31.06
C SER A 19 -25.38 -44.14 30.56
N ASP A 20 -24.43 -45.02 30.94
CA ASP A 20 -24.49 -46.43 30.66
C ASP A 20 -24.42 -47.20 32.00
N ASP A 21 -25.18 -48.24 32.11
CA ASP A 21 -25.06 -49.19 33.20
C ASP A 21 -23.94 -50.21 32.96
N HIS A 22 -23.29 -50.15 31.78
CA HIS A 22 -22.13 -50.91 31.40
C HIS A 22 -20.86 -50.01 31.30
N LYS A 23 -20.16 -49.96 32.41
CA LYS A 23 -18.74 -49.63 32.61
C LYS A 23 -17.98 -48.82 31.56
N CYS A 24 -17.68 -47.60 31.88
CA CYS A 24 -16.42 -46.98 31.44
C CYS A 24 -15.30 -47.53 32.34
N SER A 25 -14.70 -48.65 31.99
CA SER A 25 -13.45 -49.24 32.52
C SER A 25 -13.24 -49.39 34.03
N ASP A 26 -14.22 -49.13 34.87
CA ASP A 26 -14.04 -49.36 36.31
C ASP A 26 -14.68 -50.68 36.78
N GLN A 27 -13.85 -51.61 37.26
CA GLN A 27 -14.22 -52.96 37.55
C GLN A 27 -15.02 -53.15 38.86
N ASN A 28 -15.39 -52.10 39.56
CA ASN A 28 -16.13 -52.17 40.82
C ASN A 28 -17.58 -51.79 40.65
N ASN A 29 -18.38 -52.77 40.30
CA ASN A 29 -19.82 -52.66 40.04
C ASN A 29 -20.64 -52.62 41.36
N ASN A 30 -20.72 -51.46 42.01
CA ASN A 30 -21.53 -51.23 43.21
C ASN A 30 -22.87 -50.52 42.91
N GLY A 31 -23.48 -50.79 41.76
CA GLY A 31 -24.80 -50.21 41.43
C GLY A 31 -24.82 -48.69 41.30
N LYS A 32 -23.68 -48.04 41.11
CA LYS A 32 -23.59 -46.59 40.88
C LYS A 32 -23.56 -46.34 39.38
N PHE A 33 -24.40 -45.40 38.97
CA PHE A 33 -24.35 -44.86 37.61
C PHE A 33 -23.04 -44.10 37.41
N THR A 34 -22.26 -44.50 36.41
CA THR A 34 -21.08 -43.77 36.01
C THR A 34 -21.43 -42.94 34.79
N ILE A 35 -21.29 -41.66 34.89
CA ILE A 35 -21.40 -40.74 33.74
C ILE A 35 -20.07 -40.76 33.06
N CYS A 36 -20.04 -41.26 31.83
CA CYS A 36 -18.85 -41.19 30.97
C CYS A 36 -19.04 -40.01 30.05
N TYR A 37 -18.09 -39.12 30.03
CA TYR A 37 -18.03 -38.10 29.03
C TYR A 37 -16.73 -38.20 28.24
N THR A 38 -16.81 -38.03 26.97
CA THR A 38 -15.66 -37.83 26.10
C THR A 38 -15.69 -36.39 25.66
N HIS A 39 -14.67 -35.70 26.00
CA HIS A 39 -14.41 -34.39 25.42
C HIS A 39 -13.74 -34.61 24.07
N ILE A 40 -14.46 -34.33 23.00
CA ILE A 40 -13.85 -34.27 21.68
C ILE A 40 -13.20 -32.90 21.61
N LEU A 41 -11.89 -32.86 21.83
CA LEU A 41 -11.11 -31.65 21.60
C LEU A 41 -11.04 -31.42 20.09
N THR A 42 -11.90 -30.57 19.63
CA THR A 42 -11.73 -29.98 18.29
C THR A 42 -10.61 -28.97 18.40
N GLY A 43 -9.61 -29.06 17.54
CA GLY A 43 -8.52 -28.07 17.47
C GLY A 43 -9.15 -26.69 17.29
N LEU A 44 -8.61 -25.68 17.95
CA LEU A 44 -8.94 -24.27 17.68
C LEU A 44 -7.87 -23.72 16.74
N VAL A 45 -8.20 -22.67 16.04
CA VAL A 45 -7.21 -21.90 15.26
C VAL A 45 -7.37 -20.43 15.62
N ASP A 46 -6.25 -19.74 15.70
CA ASP A 46 -6.19 -18.29 15.91
C ASP A 46 -5.15 -17.70 14.97
N ILE A 47 -5.54 -16.68 14.23
CA ILE A 47 -4.62 -15.84 13.45
C ILE A 47 -4.58 -14.49 14.12
N SER A 48 -3.41 -14.09 14.60
CA SER A 48 -3.22 -12.81 15.26
C SER A 48 -2.11 -11.99 14.63
N LEU A 49 -2.26 -10.67 14.65
CA LEU A 49 -1.18 -9.74 14.35
C LEU A 49 -0.13 -9.80 15.45
N GLY A 50 1.12 -9.54 15.09
CA GLY A 50 2.20 -9.38 16.06
C GLY A 50 1.88 -8.28 17.08
N GLU A 51 2.37 -8.39 18.30
CA GLU A 51 2.05 -7.48 19.43
C GLU A 51 2.28 -5.98 19.11
N THR A 52 3.19 -5.68 18.19
CA THR A 52 3.53 -4.30 17.77
C THR A 52 2.90 -3.90 16.44
N GLU A 53 2.18 -4.80 15.79
CA GLU A 53 1.60 -4.56 14.48
C GLU A 53 0.25 -3.86 14.59
N THR A 54 -0.05 -3.06 13.56
CA THR A 54 -1.36 -2.45 13.39
C THR A 54 -2.07 -3.11 12.22
N TYR A 55 -3.38 -3.25 12.31
CA TYR A 55 -4.20 -3.78 11.21
C TYR A 55 -4.32 -2.82 10.01
N TYR A 56 -3.73 -1.63 10.09
CA TYR A 56 -3.82 -0.57 9.09
C TYR A 56 -2.44 -0.04 8.72
N HIS A 57 -2.14 0.00 7.42
CA HIS A 57 -0.94 0.62 6.87
C HIS A 57 -1.29 1.56 5.72
N THR A 58 -0.46 2.57 5.49
CA THR A 58 -0.44 3.35 4.25
C THR A 58 0.74 2.91 3.38
N ILE A 59 0.55 2.92 2.07
CA ILE A 59 1.57 2.50 1.11
C ILE A 59 1.59 3.44 -0.09
N GLN A 60 2.77 3.86 -0.52
CA GLN A 60 2.94 4.63 -1.75
C GLN A 60 2.78 3.74 -2.99
N PRO A 61 2.43 4.30 -4.16
CA PRO A 61 2.50 3.61 -5.43
C PRO A 61 3.89 2.98 -5.65
N SER A 62 3.92 1.76 -6.21
CA SER A 62 5.14 0.94 -6.35
C SER A 62 5.81 0.57 -5.03
N GLY A 63 5.13 0.78 -3.90
CA GLY A 63 5.63 0.50 -2.57
C GLY A 63 5.40 -0.95 -2.13
N GLN A 64 5.89 -1.25 -0.94
CA GLN A 64 5.73 -2.54 -0.29
C GLN A 64 5.52 -2.34 1.21
N THR A 65 4.59 -3.09 1.79
CA THR A 65 4.42 -3.21 3.24
C THR A 65 4.37 -4.67 3.67
N THR A 66 4.58 -4.91 4.95
CA THR A 66 4.58 -6.26 5.53
C THR A 66 3.80 -6.24 6.84
N PHE A 67 2.95 -7.24 7.04
CA PHE A 67 2.26 -7.51 8.29
C PHE A 67 2.86 -8.77 8.92
N ASN A 68 3.41 -8.64 10.12
CA ASN A 68 3.87 -9.78 10.90
C ASN A 68 2.71 -10.35 11.69
N MET A 69 2.53 -11.65 11.62
CA MET A 69 1.39 -12.37 12.19
C MET A 69 1.84 -13.71 12.74
N SER A 70 0.96 -14.38 13.42
CA SER A 70 1.13 -15.78 13.81
C SER A 70 -0.15 -16.55 13.57
N ILE A 71 -0.01 -17.82 13.23
CA ILE A 71 -1.08 -18.81 13.31
C ILE A 71 -0.81 -19.70 14.50
N SER A 72 -1.79 -19.94 15.34
CA SER A 72 -1.66 -20.77 16.53
C SER A 72 -2.78 -21.78 16.65
N ASN A 73 -2.47 -22.87 17.34
CA ASN A 73 -3.44 -23.82 17.85
C ASN A 73 -3.58 -23.61 19.37
N PRO A 74 -4.51 -22.74 19.82
CA PRO A 74 -4.63 -22.39 21.23
C PRO A 74 -5.28 -23.50 22.07
N THR A 75 -5.59 -24.67 21.50
CA THR A 75 -6.25 -25.76 22.18
C THR A 75 -5.41 -26.29 23.34
N PRO A 76 -5.88 -26.21 24.58
CA PRO A 76 -5.18 -26.77 25.70
C PRO A 76 -5.30 -28.30 25.71
N GLY A 77 -4.24 -28.99 26.06
CA GLY A 77 -4.22 -30.45 26.21
C GLY A 77 -2.88 -31.10 25.86
N PRO A 78 -2.79 -32.40 25.96
CA PRO A 78 -1.60 -33.13 25.54
C PRO A 78 -1.34 -32.91 24.04
N PRO A 79 -0.15 -32.51 23.65
CA PRO A 79 0.16 -32.13 22.24
C PRO A 79 -0.27 -33.16 21.20
N ASP A 80 -0.06 -34.44 21.51
CA ASP A 80 -0.36 -35.56 20.61
C ASP A 80 -1.86 -35.79 20.36
N LEU A 81 -2.71 -35.29 21.27
CA LEU A 81 -4.16 -35.48 21.17
C LEU A 81 -4.89 -34.28 20.50
N VAL A 82 -4.26 -33.13 20.48
CA VAL A 82 -4.88 -31.88 20.02
C VAL A 82 -4.12 -31.22 18.88
N SER A 83 -3.25 -31.98 18.20
CA SER A 83 -2.57 -31.51 16.98
C SER A 83 -3.56 -31.37 15.83
N ASP A 84 -3.37 -30.38 14.99
CA ASP A 84 -4.17 -30.16 13.78
C ASP A 84 -3.33 -29.63 12.62
N THR A 85 -3.89 -29.69 11.42
CA THR A 85 -3.31 -29.12 10.20
C THR A 85 -4.23 -28.00 9.71
N TYR A 86 -3.65 -26.85 9.40
CA TYR A 86 -4.40 -25.69 8.94
C TYR A 86 -3.98 -25.31 7.53
N PHE A 87 -4.95 -24.80 6.78
CA PHE A 87 -4.72 -24.17 5.48
C PHE A 87 -5.08 -22.70 5.56
N ILE A 88 -4.23 -21.85 4.98
CA ILE A 88 -4.47 -20.41 4.96
C ILE A 88 -4.84 -19.97 3.55
N SER A 89 -5.91 -19.23 3.44
CA SER A 89 -6.32 -18.51 2.23
C SER A 89 -6.32 -17.02 2.44
N MET A 90 -6.24 -16.27 1.35
CA MET A 90 -6.21 -14.82 1.34
C MET A 90 -7.16 -14.30 0.28
N GLU A 91 -8.01 -13.33 0.65
CA GLU A 91 -9.02 -12.72 -0.20
C GLU A 91 -8.97 -11.19 -0.10
N GLY A 92 -9.66 -10.50 -1.01
CA GLY A 92 -9.80 -9.05 -0.96
C GLY A 92 -8.59 -8.26 -1.48
N VAL A 93 -7.61 -8.93 -2.11
CA VAL A 93 -6.49 -8.23 -2.78
C VAL A 93 -7.01 -7.55 -4.05
N PRO A 94 -6.92 -6.22 -4.18
CA PRO A 94 -7.43 -5.54 -5.36
C PRO A 94 -6.67 -5.93 -6.64
N ASN A 95 -7.28 -5.68 -7.78
CA ASN A 95 -6.61 -5.83 -9.07
C ASN A 95 -5.36 -4.93 -9.12
N ASN A 96 -4.32 -5.39 -9.81
CA ASN A 96 -3.01 -4.72 -9.91
C ASN A 96 -2.17 -4.68 -8.62
N TRP A 97 -2.72 -5.09 -7.48
CA TRP A 97 -1.95 -5.34 -6.27
C TRP A 97 -1.41 -6.77 -6.27
N SER A 98 -0.37 -7.01 -5.51
CA SER A 98 0.10 -8.37 -5.25
C SER A 98 0.32 -8.59 -3.76
N SER A 99 -0.04 -9.78 -3.31
CA SER A 99 0.21 -10.20 -1.93
C SER A 99 0.77 -11.61 -1.92
N THR A 100 1.59 -11.90 -0.94
CA THR A 100 2.19 -13.22 -0.73
C THR A 100 2.40 -13.42 0.75
N LEU A 101 2.02 -14.60 1.22
CA LEU A 101 2.23 -15.05 2.59
C LEU A 101 3.51 -15.89 2.68
N PHE A 102 4.23 -15.78 3.79
CA PHE A 102 5.50 -16.48 4.01
C PHE A 102 5.60 -17.00 5.43
N PHE A 103 6.31 -18.11 5.62
CA PHE A 103 6.83 -18.49 6.92
C PHE A 103 7.91 -17.48 7.33
N ALA A 104 7.84 -16.98 8.58
CA ALA A 104 8.82 -16.01 9.05
C ALA A 104 10.19 -16.66 9.33
N THR A 105 10.20 -17.94 9.64
CA THR A 105 11.41 -18.71 10.02
C THR A 105 12.38 -18.94 8.85
N ASN A 106 11.86 -19.16 7.64
CA ASN A 106 12.67 -19.54 6.48
C ASN A 106 12.34 -18.78 5.19
N HIS A 107 11.40 -17.83 5.25
CA HIS A 107 10.94 -17.02 4.12
C HIS A 107 10.37 -17.81 2.93
N THR A 108 9.93 -19.05 3.15
CA THR A 108 9.25 -19.83 2.11
C THR A 108 7.82 -19.33 1.93
N PRO A 109 7.32 -19.20 0.68
CA PRO A 109 5.95 -18.79 0.44
C PRO A 109 4.95 -19.85 0.89
N ILE A 110 3.84 -19.40 1.45
CA ILE A 110 2.70 -20.23 1.85
C ILE A 110 1.63 -20.07 0.78
N PHE A 111 1.21 -21.18 0.20
CA PHE A 111 0.11 -21.25 -0.77
C PHE A 111 -1.15 -21.79 -0.09
N PRO A 112 -2.35 -21.60 -0.66
CA PRO A 112 -3.59 -22.12 -0.07
C PRO A 112 -3.59 -23.66 0.16
N SER A 113 -2.75 -24.39 -0.56
CA SER A 113 -2.57 -25.83 -0.39
C SER A 113 -1.39 -26.23 0.52
N THR A 114 -0.68 -25.27 1.11
CA THR A 114 0.45 -25.55 2.02
C THR A 114 -0.09 -25.93 3.38
N PRO A 115 0.14 -27.17 3.87
CA PRO A 115 -0.33 -27.56 5.18
C PRO A 115 0.57 -26.97 6.28
N ILE A 116 -0.05 -26.44 7.32
CA ILE A 116 0.62 -25.94 8.53
C ILE A 116 0.20 -26.85 9.68
N PHE A 117 1.09 -27.72 10.11
CA PHE A 117 0.84 -28.62 11.23
C PHE A 117 1.25 -27.96 12.53
N LEU A 118 0.30 -27.89 13.50
CA LEU A 118 0.55 -27.34 14.84
C LEU A 118 0.03 -28.30 15.92
N GLN A 119 0.84 -28.51 16.92
CA GLN A 119 0.43 -29.18 18.14
C GLN A 119 -0.38 -28.20 19.02
N GLY A 120 -1.12 -28.75 19.99
CA GLY A 120 -1.84 -27.91 20.94
C GLY A 120 -0.91 -26.99 21.71
N GLY A 121 -1.19 -25.68 21.69
CA GLY A 121 -0.37 -24.64 22.27
C GLY A 121 0.79 -24.15 21.39
N GLU A 122 0.99 -24.71 20.18
CA GLU A 122 2.01 -24.24 19.25
C GLU A 122 1.54 -23.04 18.43
N SER A 123 2.52 -22.24 18.01
CA SER A 123 2.34 -21.11 17.12
C SER A 123 3.45 -21.07 16.08
N GLU A 124 3.07 -20.79 14.82
CA GLU A 124 4.01 -20.57 13.71
C GLU A 124 3.97 -19.09 13.30
N PRO A 125 5.09 -18.39 13.37
CA PRO A 125 5.19 -17.01 12.92
C PRO A 125 5.17 -16.96 11.38
N ILE A 126 4.32 -16.09 10.86
CA ILE A 126 4.15 -15.87 9.43
C ILE A 126 4.21 -14.36 9.15
N TYR A 127 4.39 -13.98 7.90
CA TYR A 127 4.19 -12.60 7.48
C TYR A 127 3.54 -12.52 6.10
N MET A 128 2.69 -11.52 5.95
CA MET A 128 2.06 -11.17 4.68
C MET A 128 2.78 -9.96 4.09
N ARG A 129 3.24 -10.09 2.86
CA ARG A 129 3.85 -9.02 2.08
C ARG A 129 2.85 -8.54 1.04
N ILE A 130 2.62 -7.23 1.02
CA ILE A 130 1.72 -6.58 0.07
C ILE A 130 2.54 -5.58 -0.73
N ARG A 131 2.30 -5.56 -2.05
CA ARG A 131 2.87 -4.59 -2.97
C ARG A 131 1.74 -3.86 -3.68
N SER A 132 1.82 -2.55 -3.68
CA SER A 132 0.91 -1.69 -4.41
C SER A 132 1.22 -1.69 -5.91
N PRO A 133 0.25 -1.32 -6.75
CA PRO A 133 0.45 -1.12 -8.18
C PRO A 133 1.44 0.02 -8.45
N THR A 134 1.88 0.12 -9.70
CA THR A 134 2.69 1.25 -10.15
C THR A 134 1.88 2.54 -10.10
N ILE A 135 2.56 3.70 -10.09
CA ILE A 135 1.90 5.02 -10.02
C ILE A 135 0.86 5.22 -11.13
N TYR A 136 1.04 4.59 -12.29
CA TYR A 136 0.12 4.69 -13.43
C TYR A 136 -1.16 3.84 -13.28
N GLN A 137 -1.21 2.96 -12.29
CA GLN A 137 -2.31 2.05 -12.01
C GLN A 137 -2.91 2.27 -10.62
N ALA A 138 -2.24 3.09 -9.80
CA ALA A 138 -2.64 3.38 -8.45
C ALA A 138 -3.76 4.42 -8.45
N GLU A 139 -4.91 4.07 -7.87
CA GLU A 139 -6.00 5.01 -7.65
C GLU A 139 -5.80 5.73 -6.31
N GLN A 140 -6.11 7.01 -6.29
CA GLN A 140 -6.10 7.79 -5.06
C GLN A 140 -7.09 7.19 -4.04
N ASP A 141 -6.67 7.12 -2.77
CA ASP A 141 -7.50 6.65 -1.65
C ASP A 141 -8.05 5.23 -1.82
N GLU A 142 -7.44 4.42 -2.71
CA GLU A 142 -7.80 3.00 -2.84
C GLU A 142 -7.50 2.28 -1.52
N LEU A 143 -8.53 1.69 -0.92
CA LEU A 143 -8.44 0.91 0.31
C LEU A 143 -8.50 -0.58 0.00
N ALA A 144 -7.39 -1.28 0.18
CA ALA A 144 -7.36 -2.73 0.14
C ALA A 144 -7.79 -3.29 1.50
N THR A 145 -8.88 -4.06 1.50
CA THR A 145 -9.33 -4.83 2.67
C THR A 145 -8.99 -6.29 2.44
N ILE A 146 -7.93 -6.76 3.08
CA ILE A 146 -7.39 -8.10 2.87
C ILE A 146 -7.79 -8.97 4.05
N VAL A 147 -8.46 -10.07 3.76
CA VAL A 147 -8.90 -11.07 4.74
C VAL A 147 -8.01 -12.29 4.63
N LEU A 148 -7.35 -12.65 5.70
CA LEU A 148 -6.59 -13.87 5.86
C LEU A 148 -7.45 -14.85 6.67
N SER A 149 -7.74 -16.02 6.11
CA SER A 149 -8.56 -17.05 6.77
C SER A 149 -7.75 -18.31 6.98
N ALA A 150 -7.72 -18.84 8.19
CA ALA A 150 -7.17 -20.17 8.50
C ALA A 150 -8.30 -21.16 8.77
N ILE A 151 -8.21 -22.35 8.20
CA ILE A 151 -9.23 -23.39 8.28
C ILE A 151 -8.57 -24.71 8.70
N SER A 152 -9.19 -25.41 9.66
CA SER A 152 -8.76 -26.74 10.09
C SER A 152 -9.04 -27.78 9.00
N ASP A 153 -8.07 -28.68 8.76
CA ASP A 153 -8.24 -29.84 7.87
C ASP A 153 -9.18 -30.88 8.48
N LYS A 154 -9.19 -31.02 9.80
CA LYS A 154 -10.04 -32.00 10.51
C LYS A 154 -11.48 -31.57 10.59
N ASP A 155 -11.73 -30.28 10.78
CA ASP A 155 -13.07 -29.73 10.90
C ASP A 155 -13.14 -28.34 10.25
N PRO A 156 -13.65 -28.23 9.02
CA PRO A 156 -13.76 -26.93 8.32
C PRO A 156 -14.68 -25.91 9.01
N ALA A 157 -15.45 -26.29 10.04
CA ALA A 157 -16.19 -25.33 10.86
C ALA A 157 -15.27 -24.54 11.82
N ILE A 158 -14.07 -25.08 12.08
CA ILE A 158 -13.04 -24.41 12.87
C ILE A 158 -12.23 -23.56 11.93
N ARG A 159 -12.44 -22.26 12.04
CA ARG A 159 -11.77 -21.24 11.25
C ARG A 159 -11.59 -19.97 12.05
N ASP A 160 -10.59 -19.20 11.68
CA ASP A 160 -10.39 -17.84 12.18
C ASP A 160 -9.99 -16.92 11.04
N GLU A 161 -10.26 -15.63 11.20
CA GLU A 161 -10.05 -14.63 10.17
C GLU A 161 -9.37 -13.38 10.75
N GLN A 162 -8.32 -12.94 10.10
CA GLN A 162 -7.64 -11.66 10.39
C GLN A 162 -7.84 -10.69 9.22
N ILE A 163 -8.35 -9.52 9.53
CA ILE A 163 -8.54 -8.44 8.55
C ILE A 163 -7.38 -7.46 8.67
N THR A 164 -6.80 -7.09 7.52
CA THR A 164 -5.80 -6.02 7.41
C THR A 164 -6.25 -5.00 6.35
N LEU A 165 -5.93 -3.74 6.60
CA LEU A 165 -6.30 -2.61 5.76
C LEU A 165 -5.04 -1.94 5.22
N VAL A 166 -4.99 -1.69 3.92
CA VAL A 166 -3.90 -0.93 3.29
C VAL A 166 -4.47 0.18 2.44
N LEU A 167 -4.17 1.42 2.82
CA LEU A 167 -4.57 2.61 2.09
C LEU A 167 -3.47 3.05 1.14
N MET A 168 -3.85 3.32 -0.13
CA MET A 168 -2.97 3.96 -1.10
C MET A 168 -2.72 5.41 -0.71
N ASP A 169 -1.46 5.78 -0.56
CA ASP A 169 -1.05 7.14 -0.24
C ASP A 169 -1.19 8.07 -1.46
N VAL A 170 -1.47 9.33 -1.20
CA VAL A 170 -1.56 10.38 -2.22
C VAL A 170 -0.15 10.88 -2.55
N VAL A 171 0.20 10.84 -3.83
CA VAL A 171 1.48 11.34 -4.35
C VAL A 171 1.23 12.43 -5.38
N HIS A 172 1.69 13.64 -5.09
CA HIS A 172 1.73 14.75 -6.03
C HIS A 172 3.04 14.74 -6.81
N GLY A 173 2.98 15.04 -8.10
CA GLY A 173 4.20 15.09 -8.90
C GLY A 173 4.01 15.81 -10.22
N ILE A 174 5.04 16.51 -10.68
CA ILE A 174 5.07 17.17 -11.98
C ILE A 174 6.41 16.93 -12.66
N GLN A 175 6.36 16.67 -13.95
CA GLN A 175 7.52 16.62 -14.82
C GLN A 175 7.37 17.64 -15.94
N LEU A 176 8.46 18.38 -16.21
CA LEU A 176 8.56 19.36 -17.29
C LEU A 176 9.64 18.91 -18.26
N ASP A 177 9.30 18.77 -19.53
CA ASP A 177 10.21 18.43 -20.61
C ASP A 177 10.18 19.46 -21.72
N THR A 178 11.32 19.83 -22.27
CA THR A 178 11.42 20.68 -23.44
C THR A 178 12.48 20.15 -24.40
N SER A 179 12.19 20.22 -25.69
CA SER A 179 13.14 19.83 -26.73
C SER A 179 14.14 20.94 -27.08
N HIS A 180 13.88 22.18 -26.65
CA HIS A 180 14.69 23.35 -26.98
C HIS A 180 14.88 24.21 -25.75
N TYR A 181 16.12 24.51 -25.43
CA TYR A 181 16.52 25.36 -24.29
C TYR A 181 16.91 26.77 -24.71
N GLN A 182 17.07 26.98 -26.03
CA GLN A 182 17.56 28.24 -26.58
C GLN A 182 16.88 28.55 -27.92
N ALA A 183 16.60 29.80 -28.16
CA ALA A 183 16.11 30.28 -29.45
C ALA A 183 16.77 31.62 -29.76
N ASP A 184 17.19 31.78 -31.00
CA ASP A 184 17.66 33.07 -31.53
C ASP A 184 16.46 33.78 -32.16
N VAL A 185 16.21 35.00 -31.74
CA VAL A 185 15.07 35.81 -32.22
C VAL A 185 15.49 37.21 -32.52
N GLU A 186 14.93 37.80 -33.58
CA GLU A 186 15.13 39.21 -33.90
C GLU A 186 14.41 40.12 -32.92
N GLN A 187 14.86 41.35 -32.85
CA GLN A 187 14.28 42.40 -32.01
C GLN A 187 12.78 42.58 -32.29
N GLY A 188 11.98 42.57 -31.25
CA GLY A 188 10.51 42.70 -31.34
C GLY A 188 9.80 41.40 -31.70
N GLN A 189 10.51 40.32 -31.99
CA GLN A 189 9.95 39.02 -32.28
C GLN A 189 9.75 38.19 -31.00
N ASN A 190 8.98 37.11 -31.11
CA ASN A 190 8.74 36.17 -30.01
C ASN A 190 9.58 34.90 -30.18
N ALA A 191 10.25 34.50 -29.12
CA ALA A 191 10.73 33.11 -28.98
C ALA A 191 9.58 32.22 -28.50
N VAL A 192 9.40 31.04 -29.07
CA VAL A 192 8.39 30.08 -28.67
C VAL A 192 9.07 28.78 -28.25
N PHE A 193 8.80 28.36 -27.02
CA PHE A 193 9.28 27.09 -26.48
C PHE A 193 8.10 26.18 -26.21
N SER A 194 8.12 24.99 -26.76
CA SER A 194 7.12 23.97 -26.46
C SER A 194 7.56 23.16 -25.25
N ILE A 195 6.78 23.20 -24.21
CA ILE A 195 7.03 22.47 -22.95
C ILE A 195 5.96 21.42 -22.79
N SER A 196 6.39 20.18 -22.63
CA SER A 196 5.53 19.07 -22.20
C SER A 196 5.44 19.08 -20.68
N ILE A 197 4.23 19.03 -20.16
CA ILE A 197 3.92 19.06 -18.74
C ILE A 197 3.16 17.78 -18.42
N THR A 198 3.70 16.96 -17.54
CA THR A 198 3.11 15.67 -17.16
C THR A 198 2.84 15.63 -15.66
N ASN A 199 1.61 15.27 -15.28
CA ASN A 199 1.32 14.90 -13.90
C ASN A 199 1.91 13.52 -13.63
N THR A 200 2.95 13.45 -12.77
CA THR A 200 3.61 12.22 -12.37
C THR A 200 3.09 11.67 -11.04
N GLY A 201 2.05 12.30 -10.47
CA GLY A 201 1.33 11.85 -9.29
C GLY A 201 0.25 10.81 -9.62
N ASN A 202 -0.38 10.28 -8.57
CA ASN A 202 -1.53 9.37 -8.67
C ASN A 202 -2.88 10.06 -8.39
N VAL A 203 -2.90 11.38 -8.34
CA VAL A 203 -4.08 12.21 -8.04
C VAL A 203 -4.25 13.28 -9.12
N TYR A 204 -5.52 13.63 -9.40
CA TYR A 204 -5.82 14.85 -10.16
C TYR A 204 -5.24 16.05 -9.43
N ASP A 205 -4.47 16.88 -10.15
CA ASP A 205 -3.79 18.03 -9.54
C ASP A 205 -3.88 19.28 -10.41
N THR A 206 -3.75 20.44 -9.77
CA THR A 206 -3.71 21.73 -10.43
C THR A 206 -2.37 22.39 -10.17
N PHE A 207 -1.55 22.48 -11.21
CA PHE A 207 -0.23 23.09 -11.18
C PHE A 207 -0.34 24.58 -11.46
N ALA A 208 0.19 25.40 -10.56
CA ALA A 208 0.30 26.82 -10.74
C ALA A 208 1.68 27.21 -11.26
N PHE A 209 1.72 28.05 -12.28
CA PHE A 209 2.96 28.56 -12.87
C PHE A 209 3.15 30.01 -12.45
N TYR A 210 4.32 30.30 -11.92
CA TYR A 210 4.65 31.64 -11.44
C TYR A 210 5.71 32.27 -12.33
N ASP A 211 5.57 33.55 -12.59
CA ASP A 211 6.64 34.35 -13.19
C ASP A 211 7.79 34.46 -12.17
N PRO A 212 9.00 33.96 -12.51
CA PRO A 212 10.12 33.99 -11.59
C PRO A 212 10.53 35.41 -11.18
N THR A 213 10.16 36.44 -11.98
CA THR A 213 10.44 37.85 -11.65
C THR A 213 9.55 38.38 -10.52
N THR A 214 8.48 37.67 -10.17
CA THR A 214 7.56 38.05 -9.07
C THR A 214 7.88 37.39 -7.75
N LEU A 215 8.82 36.43 -7.72
CA LEU A 215 9.23 35.74 -6.50
C LEU A 215 10.20 36.62 -5.71
N GLU A 216 9.78 37.08 -4.54
CA GLU A 216 10.61 37.90 -3.66
C GLU A 216 11.90 37.17 -3.28
N GLY A 217 13.06 37.81 -3.49
CA GLY A 217 14.39 37.31 -3.14
C GLY A 217 15.10 36.49 -4.20
N GLN A 218 14.52 36.20 -5.36
CA GLN A 218 15.15 35.46 -6.46
C GLN A 218 15.62 36.41 -7.57
N THR A 219 16.83 36.96 -7.43
CA THR A 219 17.43 37.82 -8.46
C THR A 219 18.16 37.07 -9.58
N GLU A 220 18.41 35.79 -9.40
CA GLU A 220 19.20 34.98 -10.35
C GLU A 220 18.43 34.62 -11.63
N TRP A 221 17.10 34.63 -11.60
CA TRP A 221 16.21 34.25 -12.70
C TRP A 221 15.44 35.40 -13.31
N ALA A 222 15.82 36.63 -12.97
CA ALA A 222 15.17 37.80 -13.53
C ALA A 222 15.34 37.86 -15.06
N LEU A 223 14.22 38.01 -15.76
CA LEU A 223 14.26 38.27 -17.21
C LEU A 223 15.12 39.51 -17.52
N PRO A 224 15.88 39.51 -18.62
CA PRO A 224 16.57 40.71 -19.06
C PRO A 224 15.59 41.87 -19.22
N PHE A 225 16.04 43.07 -18.97
CA PHE A 225 15.20 44.29 -19.05
C PHE A 225 14.43 44.39 -20.39
N GLY A 226 13.12 44.59 -20.29
CA GLY A 226 12.25 44.72 -21.44
C GLY A 226 11.74 43.42 -22.05
N TRP A 227 12.21 42.25 -21.56
CA TRP A 227 11.65 41.00 -21.96
C TRP A 227 10.32 40.73 -21.23
N GLY A 228 9.38 40.11 -21.94
CA GLY A 228 8.13 39.61 -21.37
C GLY A 228 7.98 38.12 -21.57
N ILE A 229 7.35 37.47 -20.64
CA ILE A 229 6.99 36.03 -20.72
C ILE A 229 5.47 35.92 -20.74
N SER A 230 4.97 34.99 -21.57
CA SER A 230 3.55 34.62 -21.56
C SER A 230 3.42 33.10 -21.50
N PHE A 231 2.73 32.61 -20.48
CA PHE A 231 2.40 31.21 -20.25
C PHE A 231 1.06 31.09 -19.48
N PRO A 232 0.41 29.91 -19.48
CA PRO A 232 -0.79 29.71 -18.68
C PRO A 232 -0.49 29.82 -17.19
N LEU A 233 -1.38 30.48 -16.42
CA LEU A 233 -1.20 30.68 -14.98
C LEU A 233 -1.39 29.39 -14.18
N SER A 234 -2.23 28.49 -14.69
CA SER A 234 -2.47 27.18 -14.07
C SER A 234 -2.89 26.15 -15.11
N LEU A 235 -2.71 24.89 -14.74
CA LEU A 235 -3.08 23.75 -15.56
C LEU A 235 -3.49 22.59 -14.65
N SER A 236 -4.69 22.03 -14.90
CA SER A 236 -5.17 20.85 -14.19
C SER A 236 -4.98 19.61 -15.05
N LEU A 237 -4.44 18.56 -14.47
CA LEU A 237 -4.12 17.30 -15.15
C LEU A 237 -4.55 16.10 -14.31
N ASP A 238 -5.14 15.11 -14.97
CA ASP A 238 -5.37 13.80 -14.39
C ASP A 238 -4.04 13.05 -14.15
N PRO A 239 -4.01 12.00 -13.32
CA PRO A 239 -2.84 11.14 -13.17
C PRO A 239 -2.28 10.68 -14.51
N SER A 240 -0.98 10.78 -14.70
CA SER A 240 -0.26 10.39 -15.93
C SER A 240 -0.64 11.20 -17.17
N GLN A 241 -1.53 12.17 -17.07
CA GLN A 241 -1.87 13.03 -18.19
C GLN A 241 -0.71 13.94 -18.55
N SER A 242 -0.42 14.04 -19.85
CA SER A 242 0.58 14.94 -20.41
C SER A 242 -0.05 15.92 -21.38
N VAL A 243 0.39 17.18 -21.32
CA VAL A 243 -0.05 18.23 -22.24
C VAL A 243 1.11 19.09 -22.66
N THR A 244 1.14 19.49 -23.94
CA THR A 244 2.13 20.43 -24.43
C THR A 244 1.57 21.84 -24.41
N ARG A 245 2.35 22.80 -23.89
CA ARG A 245 2.03 24.23 -23.87
C ARG A 245 3.20 25.03 -24.44
N ASN A 246 2.85 26.13 -25.08
CA ASN A 246 3.84 27.07 -25.61
C ASN A 246 4.10 28.17 -24.59
N LEU A 247 5.36 28.31 -24.21
CA LEU A 247 5.89 29.43 -23.48
C LEU A 247 6.42 30.44 -24.51
N GLN A 248 5.97 31.68 -24.46
CA GLN A 248 6.42 32.72 -25.37
C GLN A 248 7.24 33.77 -24.63
N GLY A 249 8.49 33.92 -25.05
CA GLY A 249 9.36 35.01 -24.62
C GLY A 249 9.36 36.12 -25.66
N LYS A 250 9.00 37.32 -25.29
CA LYS A 250 9.01 38.51 -26.19
C LYS A 250 10.30 39.29 -26.03
N CYS A 251 11.08 39.40 -27.11
CA CYS A 251 12.23 40.27 -27.16
C CYS A 251 11.79 41.74 -27.24
N PRO A 252 12.36 42.66 -26.44
CA PRO A 252 11.97 44.06 -26.44
C PRO A 252 12.28 44.75 -27.79
N ASN A 253 11.40 45.63 -28.21
CA ASN A 253 11.65 46.50 -29.36
C ASN A 253 12.43 47.73 -28.87
N LEU A 254 13.74 47.64 -28.83
CA LEU A 254 14.60 48.75 -28.47
C LEU A 254 14.63 49.78 -29.67
N SER A 255 13.70 50.76 -29.62
CA SER A 255 13.79 51.85 -30.60
C SER A 255 15.16 52.52 -30.48
N ARG A 256 15.87 52.64 -31.60
CA ARG A 256 17.24 53.17 -31.72
C ARG A 256 17.39 54.66 -31.35
N THR A 257 16.52 55.27 -30.58
CA THR A 257 16.59 56.66 -30.20
C THR A 257 16.61 56.83 -28.70
N ARG A 258 17.81 57.19 -28.22
CA ARG A 258 18.16 57.69 -26.90
C ARG A 258 18.53 56.64 -25.85
N ASP A 259 19.78 56.76 -25.44
CA ASP A 259 20.44 56.31 -24.21
C ASP A 259 21.39 55.11 -24.23
N LEU A 260 22.26 55.07 -25.26
CA LEU A 260 23.50 54.28 -25.10
C LEU A 260 24.52 54.93 -24.14
N ARG A 261 24.19 56.02 -23.46
CA ARG A 261 25.13 56.76 -22.61
C ARG A 261 25.19 56.30 -21.16
N HIS A 262 24.36 55.35 -20.76
CA HIS A 262 24.29 54.90 -19.34
C HIS A 262 24.22 53.40 -19.16
N ILE A 263 24.83 52.59 -20.03
CA ILE A 263 25.06 51.20 -19.72
C ILE A 263 26.35 51.11 -18.92
N PRO A 264 26.34 50.73 -17.63
CA PRO A 264 27.56 50.53 -16.87
C PRO A 264 28.35 49.42 -17.54
N GLN A 265 29.63 49.65 -17.89
CA GLN A 265 30.54 48.72 -18.55
C GLN A 265 30.78 47.43 -17.76
N ARG A 266 30.10 47.22 -16.63
CA ARG A 266 30.18 45.98 -15.79
C ARG A 266 29.32 44.83 -16.26
N MET A 267 28.42 45.00 -17.23
CA MET A 267 27.53 43.92 -17.73
C MET A 267 28.08 43.18 -18.96
N VAL A 268 29.20 43.58 -19.53
CA VAL A 268 29.72 42.97 -20.76
C VAL A 268 30.50 41.65 -20.53
N ASN A 269 30.75 41.22 -19.26
CA ASN A 269 31.67 40.11 -18.97
C ASN A 269 31.06 38.96 -18.15
N ARG A 270 29.75 38.75 -18.19
CA ARG A 270 29.16 37.49 -17.66
C ARG A 270 28.31 36.82 -18.75
N GLY A 271 28.91 35.74 -19.23
CA GLY A 271 28.52 34.79 -20.21
C GLY A 271 27.05 34.59 -20.54
N THR A 272 26.80 34.50 -21.82
CA THR A 272 25.76 33.74 -22.51
C THR A 272 24.36 33.80 -21.93
N GLY A 273 23.80 35.02 -21.86
CA GLY A 273 22.35 35.19 -21.90
C GLY A 273 21.89 35.18 -23.38
N PRO A 274 20.59 34.86 -23.67
CA PRO A 274 20.09 34.90 -25.04
C PRO A 274 20.24 36.31 -25.59
N PHE A 275 21.01 36.46 -26.66
CA PHE A 275 21.13 37.71 -27.37
C PHE A 275 19.96 37.85 -28.32
N CYS A 276 19.22 38.98 -28.22
CA CYS A 276 18.46 39.47 -29.35
C CYS A 276 19.46 40.06 -30.33
N GLY A 277 19.60 39.47 -31.50
CA GLY A 277 20.46 39.93 -32.62
C GLY A 277 19.98 41.25 -33.21
#